data_2b619195e68475b950a7645ae6f85bd3
#
_entry.id   2b619195e68475b950a7645ae6f85bd3
#
_cell.length_a   1.000
_cell.length_b   1.000
_cell.length_c   1.000
_cell.angle_alpha   90.00
_cell.angle_beta   90.00
_cell.angle_gamma   90.00
#
_symmetry.space_group_name_H-M   'P 1'
#
loop_
_entity.id
_entity.type
_entity.pdbx_description
1 polymer ?
#
loop_
_entity_poly.entity_id
_entity_poly.type
_entity_poly.pdbx_seq_one_letter_code
_entity_poly.pdbx_strand_id
1 'polypeptide(L)'
;QDDVVDGHVTMRRGGHQIAFGGEWRNEELVNAGLKCGRDDVTHKALFVQDEFALTRNLMATLGLRADHHGIFGSELSPRAYLVWEASPSLVVKGGYGHAFKAPTLKQISPNYVGAEGPHTFMGNANIKPETSNSFEIGADWQVSPAWSLRATAFHTEVKQLITYRLLQQIGIRRIYQYDNVDAARIQGLEAGFTWAITPQLSWSTDATVLHTRDKTTGKRLNDRPTTSVASHLAWRVDGWDLRLGLQHTGSQESYGNKLPAYTLWNASVGRVWKLGGTQSLNVRAGLENMGNLRLAEKSPNFGYAEQGRRVFLSARLDF
;
A
#
# COMPACT_ATOMS: atom_id res chain seq x y z
N GLN A 1 4.60 3.97 22.61
CA GLN A 1 4.14 5.37 22.51
C GLN A 1 5.11 6.11 21.61
N ASP A 2 4.60 7.07 20.84
CA ASP A 2 5.41 7.96 20.01
C ASP A 2 5.02 9.40 20.33
N ASP A 3 6.01 10.24 20.62
CA ASP A 3 5.83 11.68 20.68
C ASP A 3 6.42 12.29 19.41
N VAL A 4 5.60 13.01 18.65
CA VAL A 4 6.00 13.58 17.35
C VAL A 4 5.71 15.08 17.34
N VAL A 5 6.72 15.86 16.93
CA VAL A 5 6.58 17.28 16.61
C VAL A 5 7.10 17.49 15.20
N ASP A 6 6.26 17.97 14.31
CA ASP A 6 6.63 18.28 12.93
C ASP A 6 6.08 19.64 12.50
N GLY A 7 6.68 20.20 11.47
CA GLY A 7 6.23 21.44 10.88
C GLY A 7 6.91 21.73 9.56
N HIS A 8 6.22 22.47 8.71
CA HIS A 8 6.79 22.92 7.44
C HIS A 8 6.26 24.31 7.03
N VAL A 9 7.00 24.94 6.16
CA VAL A 9 6.63 26.22 5.52
C VAL A 9 6.65 25.99 4.02
N THR A 10 5.64 26.49 3.33
CA THR A 10 5.59 26.51 1.85
C THR A 10 5.59 27.96 1.38
N MET A 11 6.48 28.28 0.44
CA MET A 11 6.58 29.60 -0.18
C MET A 11 6.49 29.49 -1.70
N ARG A 12 5.91 30.51 -2.34
CA ARG A 12 5.83 30.62 -3.80
C ARG A 12 6.59 31.86 -4.25
N ARG A 13 7.56 31.68 -5.16
CA ARG A 13 8.37 32.79 -5.68
C ARG A 13 8.90 32.44 -7.08
N GLY A 14 8.67 33.33 -8.05
CA GLY A 14 9.28 33.23 -9.39
C GLY A 14 8.99 31.94 -10.15
N GLY A 15 7.81 31.35 -9.97
CA GLY A 15 7.44 30.06 -10.59
C GLY A 15 7.87 28.82 -9.82
N HIS A 16 8.51 28.98 -8.67
CA HIS A 16 8.90 27.93 -7.74
C HIS A 16 7.90 27.81 -6.59
N GLN A 17 7.56 26.60 -6.20
CA GLN A 17 6.86 26.29 -4.96
C GLN A 17 7.79 25.48 -4.07
N ILE A 18 8.41 26.16 -3.10
CA ILE A 18 9.41 25.55 -2.21
C ILE A 18 8.74 25.22 -0.89
N ALA A 19 8.86 23.98 -0.46
CA ALA A 19 8.49 23.52 0.87
C ALA A 19 9.75 23.08 1.63
N PHE A 20 9.88 23.51 2.87
CA PHE A 20 10.94 23.05 3.77
C PHE A 20 10.39 22.85 5.17
N GLY A 21 10.92 21.90 5.89
CA GLY A 21 10.41 21.57 7.21
C GLY A 21 11.30 20.58 7.95
N GLY A 22 10.83 20.20 9.12
CA GLY A 22 11.51 19.24 9.97
C GLY A 22 10.55 18.44 10.82
N GLU A 23 11.07 17.37 11.36
CA GLU A 23 10.38 16.43 12.26
C GLU A 23 11.31 16.05 13.40
N TRP A 24 10.76 16.00 14.58
CA TRP A 24 11.37 15.37 15.75
C TRP A 24 10.41 14.32 16.27
N ARG A 25 10.90 13.12 16.50
CA ARG A 25 10.11 11.99 17.00
C ARG A 25 10.89 11.26 18.08
N ASN A 26 10.22 10.93 19.18
CA ASN A 26 10.73 10.00 20.18
C ASN A 26 9.82 8.77 20.21
N GLU A 27 10.36 7.61 19.84
CA GLU A 27 9.68 6.31 19.95
C GLU A 27 10.00 5.71 21.32
N GLU A 28 8.99 5.38 22.10
CA GLU A 28 9.12 4.65 23.37
C GLU A 28 8.46 3.28 23.27
N LEU A 29 9.17 2.25 23.66
CA LEU A 29 8.67 0.88 23.80
C LEU A 29 8.65 0.46 25.26
N VAL A 30 7.46 0.10 25.76
CA VAL A 30 7.28 -0.52 27.08
C VAL A 30 6.99 -2.01 26.88
N ASN A 31 7.85 -2.86 27.41
CA ASN A 31 7.70 -4.32 27.31
C ASN A 31 8.46 -5.01 28.44
N ALA A 32 7.83 -6.00 29.09
CA ALA A 32 8.41 -6.72 30.22
C ALA A 32 9.71 -7.49 29.89
N GLY A 33 9.97 -7.79 28.62
CA GLY A 33 11.21 -8.41 28.16
C GLY A 33 12.39 -7.45 28.04
N LEU A 34 12.19 -6.15 28.16
CA LEU A 34 13.27 -5.16 28.10
C LEU A 34 14.03 -5.08 29.44
N LYS A 35 15.31 -4.75 29.40
CA LYS A 35 16.20 -4.72 30.56
C LYS A 35 15.67 -3.84 31.72
N CYS A 36 15.05 -2.70 31.38
CA CYS A 36 14.43 -1.78 32.33
C CYS A 36 12.90 -1.67 32.15
N GLY A 37 12.28 -2.63 31.46
CA GLY A 37 10.86 -2.61 31.13
C GLY A 37 10.50 -1.58 30.03
N ARG A 38 11.42 -0.72 29.63
CA ARG A 38 11.21 0.33 28.62
C ARG A 38 12.51 0.64 27.87
N ASP A 39 12.37 1.14 26.68
CA ASP A 39 13.47 1.64 25.84
C ASP A 39 12.95 2.79 24.97
N ASP A 40 13.81 3.72 24.55
CA ASP A 40 13.43 4.83 23.71
C ASP A 40 14.51 5.17 22.67
N VAL A 41 14.09 5.80 21.58
CA VAL A 41 14.99 6.29 20.53
C VAL A 41 14.45 7.55 19.89
N THR A 42 15.34 8.50 19.67
CA THR A 42 15.01 9.75 18.97
C THR A 42 15.32 9.65 17.49
N HIS A 43 14.41 10.14 16.68
CA HIS A 43 14.56 10.35 15.24
C HIS A 43 14.34 11.83 14.90
N LYS A 44 15.20 12.40 14.04
CA LYS A 44 15.11 13.80 13.58
C LYS A 44 15.21 13.81 12.07
N ALA A 45 14.50 14.73 11.42
CA ALA A 45 14.60 14.89 9.98
C ALA A 45 14.45 16.36 9.59
N LEU A 46 15.16 16.73 8.52
CA LEU A 46 14.97 18.00 7.81
C LEU A 46 14.73 17.69 6.34
N PHE A 47 13.87 18.46 5.70
CA PHE A 47 13.62 18.29 4.27
C PHE A 47 13.43 19.62 3.55
N VAL A 48 13.73 19.59 2.27
CA VAL A 48 13.41 20.64 1.31
C VAL A 48 12.88 20.01 0.03
N GLN A 49 11.87 20.61 -0.56
CA GLN A 49 11.33 20.22 -1.87
C GLN A 49 11.03 21.48 -2.67
N ASP A 50 11.34 21.46 -3.95
CA ASP A 50 10.98 22.49 -4.90
C ASP A 50 10.19 21.89 -6.06
N GLU A 51 9.06 22.50 -6.39
CA GLU A 51 8.24 22.19 -7.54
C GLU A 51 8.21 23.42 -8.46
N PHE A 52 8.59 23.22 -9.73
CA PHE A 52 8.70 24.30 -10.70
C PHE A 52 8.44 23.84 -12.13
N ALA A 53 7.99 24.76 -12.96
CA ALA A 53 7.78 24.51 -14.37
C ALA A 53 9.11 24.60 -15.15
N LEU A 54 9.51 23.50 -15.76
CA LEU A 54 10.62 23.49 -16.74
C LEU A 54 10.18 24.09 -18.08
N THR A 55 8.95 23.81 -18.47
CA THR A 55 8.26 24.39 -19.64
C THR A 55 6.79 24.62 -19.28
N ARG A 56 5.98 25.13 -20.24
CA ARG A 56 4.54 25.33 -20.01
C ARG A 56 3.77 24.06 -19.69
N ASN A 57 4.28 22.91 -20.12
CA ASN A 57 3.62 21.61 -19.99
C ASN A 57 4.48 20.54 -19.31
N LEU A 58 5.62 20.94 -18.70
CA LEU A 58 6.53 20.04 -17.98
C LEU A 58 6.85 20.61 -16.61
N MET A 59 6.38 19.93 -15.56
CA MET A 59 6.67 20.23 -14.16
C MET A 59 7.76 19.30 -13.64
N ALA A 60 8.68 19.86 -12.86
CA ALA A 60 9.69 19.12 -12.12
C ALA A 60 9.48 19.28 -10.61
N THR A 61 9.68 18.21 -9.87
CA THR A 61 9.77 18.21 -8.41
C THR A 61 11.11 17.64 -8.02
N LEU A 62 11.93 18.41 -7.28
CA LEU A 62 13.17 17.96 -6.69
C LEU A 62 13.07 18.03 -5.17
N GLY A 63 13.51 17.01 -4.47
CA GLY A 63 13.45 16.94 -3.01
C GLY A 63 14.69 16.31 -2.41
N LEU A 64 15.02 16.72 -1.22
CA LEU A 64 16.06 16.11 -0.39
C LEU A 64 15.58 16.07 1.05
N ARG A 65 15.68 14.91 1.68
CA ARG A 65 15.44 14.71 3.11
C ARG A 65 16.70 14.16 3.75
N ALA A 66 17.09 14.74 4.89
CA ALA A 66 18.15 14.26 5.75
C ALA A 66 17.51 13.72 7.04
N ASP A 67 17.68 12.43 7.28
CA ASP A 67 17.23 11.75 8.48
C ASP A 67 18.40 11.48 9.41
N HIS A 68 18.18 11.56 10.72
CA HIS A 68 19.11 11.16 11.77
C HIS A 68 18.39 10.33 12.82
N HIS A 69 18.78 9.06 12.93
CA HIS A 69 18.24 8.11 13.89
C HIS A 69 19.29 7.84 14.98
N GLY A 70 18.88 7.89 16.27
CA GLY A 70 19.80 7.80 17.41
C GLY A 70 20.65 6.54 17.46
N ILE A 71 20.21 5.44 16.83
CA ILE A 71 20.94 4.16 16.78
C ILE A 71 21.67 3.98 15.45
N PHE A 72 21.04 4.35 14.32
CA PHE A 72 21.51 4.00 12.97
C PHE A 72 22.23 5.14 12.25
N GLY A 73 22.34 6.33 12.87
CA GLY A 73 23.02 7.47 12.27
C GLY A 73 22.16 8.19 11.23
N SER A 74 22.84 8.75 10.23
CA SER A 74 22.20 9.64 9.26
C SER A 74 22.11 9.05 7.87
N GLU A 75 21.01 9.36 7.15
CA GLU A 75 20.77 8.97 5.76
C GLU A 75 20.21 10.17 4.97
N LEU A 76 20.57 10.24 3.68
CA LEU A 76 20.05 11.24 2.75
C LEU A 76 19.13 10.57 1.73
N SER A 77 17.94 11.13 1.57
CA SER A 77 16.89 10.61 0.68
C SER A 77 16.58 11.65 -0.41
N PRO A 78 17.28 11.62 -1.56
CA PRO A 78 16.96 12.44 -2.72
C PRO A 78 15.74 11.90 -3.47
N ARG A 79 14.99 12.82 -4.10
CA ARG A 79 13.86 12.57 -4.99
C ARG A 79 13.89 13.49 -6.20
N ALA A 80 13.59 12.95 -7.37
CA ALA A 80 13.36 13.71 -8.59
C ALA A 80 12.15 13.15 -9.33
N TYR A 81 11.21 14.01 -9.71
CA TYR A 81 9.97 13.60 -10.37
C TYR A 81 9.61 14.60 -11.48
N LEU A 82 9.11 14.08 -12.58
CA LEU A 82 8.65 14.86 -13.73
C LEU A 82 7.19 14.51 -14.04
N VAL A 83 6.40 15.53 -14.35
CA VAL A 83 5.02 15.42 -14.85
C VAL A 83 4.93 16.19 -16.15
N TRP A 84 4.66 15.50 -17.24
CA TRP A 84 4.56 16.07 -18.57
C TRP A 84 3.13 15.94 -19.11
N GLU A 85 2.49 17.09 -19.32
CA GLU A 85 1.24 17.19 -20.06
C GLU A 85 1.53 17.08 -21.55
N ALA A 86 1.68 15.85 -22.06
CA ALA A 86 2.05 15.57 -23.46
C ALA A 86 0.96 16.06 -24.43
N SER A 87 -0.30 16.04 -24.00
CA SER A 87 -1.46 16.64 -24.67
C SER A 87 -2.55 16.97 -23.64
N PRO A 88 -3.64 17.68 -24.01
CA PRO A 88 -4.78 17.91 -23.11
C PRO A 88 -5.42 16.63 -22.55
N SER A 89 -5.19 15.48 -23.19
CA SER A 89 -5.75 14.19 -22.80
C SER A 89 -4.72 13.20 -22.29
N LEU A 90 -3.41 13.49 -22.32
CA LEU A 90 -2.34 12.57 -21.95
C LEU A 90 -1.34 13.25 -21.02
N VAL A 91 -1.22 12.71 -19.82
CA VAL A 91 -0.18 13.07 -18.86
C VAL A 91 0.77 11.88 -18.70
N VAL A 92 2.05 12.12 -18.89
CA VAL A 92 3.14 11.17 -18.62
C VAL A 92 3.90 11.63 -17.39
N LYS A 93 4.20 10.73 -16.49
CA LYS A 93 4.87 11.03 -15.23
C LYS A 93 5.90 9.98 -14.90
N GLY A 94 6.95 10.36 -14.19
CA GLY A 94 7.94 9.40 -13.75
C GLY A 94 9.03 10.05 -12.92
N GLY A 95 9.77 9.21 -12.23
CA GLY A 95 10.80 9.72 -11.36
C GLY A 95 11.63 8.64 -10.67
N TYR A 96 12.51 9.16 -9.84
CA TYR A 96 13.39 8.42 -8.95
C TYR A 96 13.21 8.89 -7.52
N GLY A 97 13.28 7.98 -6.57
CA GLY A 97 13.34 8.27 -5.15
C GLY A 97 14.23 7.28 -4.40
N HIS A 98 15.02 7.82 -3.48
CA HIS A 98 15.68 7.05 -2.44
C HIS A 98 14.87 7.14 -1.16
N ALA A 99 14.77 6.04 -0.40
CA ALA A 99 14.08 6.00 0.88
C ALA A 99 14.89 5.23 1.92
N PHE A 100 14.73 5.67 3.17
CA PHE A 100 15.32 5.07 4.35
C PHE A 100 14.22 4.67 5.34
N LYS A 101 14.38 3.51 5.98
CA LYS A 101 13.47 3.04 7.02
C LYS A 101 14.28 2.43 8.15
N ALA A 102 14.31 3.10 9.29
CA ALA A 102 14.88 2.57 10.50
C ALA A 102 14.01 1.43 11.06
N PRO A 103 14.60 0.36 11.60
CA PRO A 103 13.87 -0.62 12.38
C PRO A 103 13.27 0.02 13.64
N THR A 104 12.10 -0.44 14.04
CA THR A 104 11.47 -0.04 15.30
C THR A 104 12.15 -0.68 16.51
N LEU A 105 11.97 -0.13 17.71
CA LEU A 105 12.52 -0.68 18.95
C LEU A 105 12.11 -2.14 19.17
N LYS A 106 10.87 -2.54 18.86
CA LYS A 106 10.42 -3.94 18.94
C LYS A 106 11.18 -4.88 18.00
N GLN A 107 11.66 -4.37 16.87
CA GLN A 107 12.38 -5.18 15.89
C GLN A 107 13.84 -5.40 16.28
N ILE A 108 14.49 -4.40 16.89
CA ILE A 108 15.90 -4.45 17.28
C ILE A 108 16.14 -4.99 18.68
N SER A 109 15.16 -4.93 19.58
CA SER A 109 15.36 -5.40 20.95
C SER A 109 15.46 -6.93 21.02
N PRO A 110 16.61 -7.50 21.44
CA PRO A 110 16.80 -8.95 21.46
C PRO A 110 15.88 -9.67 22.47
N ASN A 111 15.40 -8.95 23.45
CA ASN A 111 14.53 -9.47 24.50
C ASN A 111 13.05 -9.20 24.26
N TYR A 112 12.71 -8.54 23.14
CA TYR A 112 11.32 -8.32 22.79
C TYR A 112 10.66 -9.63 22.37
N VAL A 113 9.51 -9.94 22.99
CA VAL A 113 8.62 -11.02 22.60
C VAL A 113 7.20 -10.45 22.59
N GLY A 114 6.59 -10.42 21.41
CA GLY A 114 5.21 -9.95 21.21
C GLY A 114 4.35 -11.04 20.59
N ALA A 115 3.03 -10.94 20.80
CA ALA A 115 2.05 -11.83 20.22
C ALA A 115 1.15 -11.06 19.23
N GLU A 116 0.95 -11.64 18.04
CA GLU A 116 -0.02 -11.16 17.06
C GLU A 116 -0.91 -12.34 16.64
N GLY A 117 -2.14 -12.36 17.16
CA GLY A 117 -3.02 -13.51 17.04
C GLY A 117 -2.39 -14.76 17.68
N PRO A 118 -2.35 -15.91 16.98
CA PRO A 118 -1.73 -17.14 17.51
C PRO A 118 -0.21 -17.14 17.38
N HIS A 119 0.41 -16.13 16.76
CA HIS A 119 1.82 -16.11 16.42
C HIS A 119 2.64 -15.28 17.41
N THR A 120 3.91 -15.65 17.57
CA THR A 120 4.89 -14.95 18.41
C THR A 120 5.95 -14.32 17.53
N PHE A 121 6.29 -13.05 17.80
CA PHE A 121 7.36 -12.30 17.13
C PHE A 121 8.44 -11.94 18.13
N MET A 122 9.70 -12.20 17.75
CA MET A 122 10.88 -11.94 18.58
C MET A 122 11.75 -10.86 17.91
N GLY A 123 12.30 -9.95 18.71
CA GLY A 123 13.26 -8.96 18.24
C GLY A 123 14.62 -9.57 17.88
N ASN A 124 15.45 -8.79 17.19
CA ASN A 124 16.79 -9.19 16.75
C ASN A 124 17.72 -7.97 16.77
N ALA A 125 18.74 -7.98 17.63
CA ALA A 125 19.71 -6.88 17.76
C ALA A 125 20.56 -6.63 16.51
N ASN A 126 20.60 -7.57 15.57
CA ASN A 126 21.41 -7.48 14.35
C ASN A 126 20.66 -6.88 13.17
N ILE A 127 19.41 -6.47 13.35
CA ILE A 127 18.59 -5.80 12.31
C ILE A 127 19.28 -4.52 11.88
N LYS A 128 19.36 -4.33 10.55
CA LYS A 128 19.89 -3.13 9.90
C LYS A 128 18.77 -2.30 9.30
N PRO A 129 18.98 -1.00 9.12
CA PRO A 129 18.02 -0.15 8.40
C PRO A 129 17.82 -0.63 6.96
N GLU A 130 16.59 -0.51 6.50
CA GLU A 130 16.21 -0.76 5.11
C GLU A 130 16.42 0.51 4.28
N THR A 131 17.05 0.40 3.12
CA THR A 131 17.11 1.46 2.12
C THR A 131 16.58 0.97 0.78
N SER A 132 16.00 1.85 0.00
CA SER A 132 15.50 1.51 -1.32
C SER A 132 15.77 2.60 -2.35
N ASN A 133 15.95 2.16 -3.61
CA ASN A 133 15.98 3.02 -4.78
C ASN A 133 14.81 2.59 -5.69
N SER A 134 13.92 3.53 -5.97
CA SER A 134 12.72 3.30 -6.76
C SER A 134 12.74 4.15 -8.02
N PHE A 135 12.38 3.54 -9.14
CA PHE A 135 12.15 4.18 -10.43
C PHE A 135 10.73 3.86 -10.87
N GLU A 136 10.03 4.85 -11.38
CA GLU A 136 8.71 4.64 -11.96
C GLU A 136 8.50 5.50 -13.20
N ILE A 137 7.67 4.98 -14.12
CA ILE A 137 7.14 5.71 -15.26
C ILE A 137 5.69 5.31 -15.47
N GLY A 138 4.83 6.29 -15.64
CA GLY A 138 3.40 6.08 -15.81
C GLY A 138 2.77 7.05 -16.78
N ALA A 139 1.55 6.73 -17.20
CA ALA A 139 0.73 7.57 -18.04
C ALA A 139 -0.73 7.51 -17.60
N ASP A 140 -1.38 8.67 -17.58
CA ASP A 140 -2.83 8.81 -17.44
C ASP A 140 -3.38 9.37 -18.75
N TRP A 141 -4.27 8.63 -19.41
CA TRP A 141 -4.78 8.97 -20.73
C TRP A 141 -6.30 8.98 -20.76
N GLN A 142 -6.88 10.16 -21.00
CA GLN A 142 -8.29 10.32 -21.32
C GLN A 142 -8.49 10.07 -22.81
N VAL A 143 -8.73 8.81 -23.20
CA VAL A 143 -8.86 8.39 -24.60
C VAL A 143 -10.07 9.07 -25.28
N SER A 144 -11.16 9.20 -24.51
CA SER A 144 -12.40 9.90 -24.91
C SER A 144 -13.13 10.37 -23.65
N PRO A 145 -14.19 11.19 -23.75
CA PRO A 145 -14.99 11.54 -22.58
C PRO A 145 -15.55 10.33 -21.81
N ALA A 146 -15.71 9.20 -22.48
CA ALA A 146 -16.25 7.98 -21.90
C ALA A 146 -15.16 7.00 -21.42
N TRP A 147 -13.88 7.16 -21.80
CA TRP A 147 -12.87 6.16 -21.54
C TRP A 147 -11.54 6.76 -21.11
N SER A 148 -11.09 6.37 -19.92
CA SER A 148 -9.76 6.69 -19.39
C SER A 148 -8.95 5.44 -19.11
N LEU A 149 -7.63 5.54 -19.35
CA LEU A 149 -6.62 4.51 -19.09
C LEU A 149 -5.55 5.10 -18.18
N ARG A 150 -4.98 4.25 -17.32
CA ARG A 150 -3.77 4.55 -16.56
C ARG A 150 -2.85 3.34 -16.57
N ALA A 151 -1.56 3.58 -16.62
CA ALA A 151 -0.56 2.53 -16.46
C ALA A 151 0.68 3.10 -15.78
N THR A 152 1.32 2.32 -14.90
CA THR A 152 2.57 2.68 -14.25
C THR A 152 3.45 1.44 -14.16
N ALA A 153 4.64 1.50 -14.75
CA ALA A 153 5.69 0.52 -14.54
C ALA A 153 6.63 1.01 -13.45
N PHE A 154 7.03 0.13 -12.54
CA PHE A 154 7.92 0.48 -11.44
C PHE A 154 8.99 -0.58 -11.20
N HIS A 155 10.12 -0.13 -10.67
CA HIS A 155 11.25 -0.96 -10.30
C HIS A 155 11.88 -0.43 -9.02
N THR A 156 11.94 -1.27 -7.99
CA THR A 156 12.53 -0.94 -6.70
C THR A 156 13.58 -1.97 -6.32
N GLU A 157 14.79 -1.49 -6.06
CA GLU A 157 15.86 -2.27 -5.43
C GLU A 157 15.89 -1.93 -3.95
N VAL A 158 15.74 -2.93 -3.10
CA VAL A 158 15.75 -2.79 -1.64
C VAL A 158 16.99 -3.47 -1.08
N LYS A 159 17.70 -2.78 -0.19
CA LYS A 159 18.79 -3.36 0.61
C LYS A 159 18.32 -3.52 2.05
N GLN A 160 18.71 -4.63 2.67
CA GLN A 160 18.38 -4.94 4.06
C GLN A 160 16.87 -4.88 4.34
N LEU A 161 16.05 -5.44 3.42
CA LEU A 161 14.59 -5.47 3.56
C LEU A 161 14.21 -6.06 4.92
N ILE A 162 13.56 -5.28 5.75
CA ILE A 162 13.11 -5.70 7.07
C ILE A 162 11.93 -6.64 6.92
N THR A 163 12.07 -7.86 7.44
CA THR A 163 11.07 -8.92 7.39
C THR A 163 11.14 -9.73 8.68
N TYR A 164 10.67 -10.94 8.66
CA TYR A 164 10.85 -11.91 9.74
C TYR A 164 11.06 -13.31 9.13
N ARG A 165 11.83 -14.14 9.83
CA ARG A 165 12.03 -15.54 9.49
C ARG A 165 11.24 -16.43 10.42
N LEU A 166 10.74 -17.53 9.91
CA LEU A 166 10.10 -18.57 10.71
C LEU A 166 11.17 -19.36 11.47
N LEU A 167 11.11 -19.33 12.81
CA LEU A 167 11.99 -20.13 13.66
C LEU A 167 11.37 -21.50 13.93
N GLN A 168 10.08 -21.54 14.26
CA GLN A 168 9.38 -22.77 14.66
C GLN A 168 7.90 -22.70 14.32
N GLN A 169 7.32 -23.85 13.99
CA GLN A 169 5.88 -24.01 13.84
C GLN A 169 5.39 -25.17 14.73
N ILE A 170 4.37 -24.91 15.54
CA ILE A 170 3.75 -25.89 16.44
C ILE A 170 2.23 -25.85 16.18
N GLY A 171 1.76 -26.73 15.33
CA GLY A 171 0.37 -26.71 14.84
C GLY A 171 0.10 -25.42 14.07
N ILE A 172 -0.90 -24.64 14.51
CA ILE A 172 -1.25 -23.33 13.93
C ILE A 172 -0.37 -22.19 14.46
N ARG A 173 0.35 -22.40 15.55
CA ARG A 173 1.22 -21.39 16.16
C ARG A 173 2.56 -21.33 15.42
N ARG A 174 3.01 -20.13 15.11
CA ARG A 174 4.32 -19.88 14.50
C ARG A 174 5.11 -18.91 15.34
N ILE A 175 6.42 -19.17 15.46
CA ILE A 175 7.37 -18.30 16.13
C ILE A 175 8.26 -17.70 15.06
N TYR A 176 8.23 -16.38 14.97
CA TYR A 176 9.01 -15.59 14.03
C TYR A 176 10.05 -14.75 14.76
N GLN A 177 11.16 -14.49 14.10
CA GLN A 177 12.14 -13.49 14.52
C GLN A 177 12.32 -12.48 13.41
N TYR A 178 12.37 -11.19 13.79
CA TYR A 178 12.70 -10.14 12.83
C TYR A 178 14.07 -10.37 12.22
N ASP A 179 14.21 -10.10 10.93
CA ASP A 179 15.42 -10.37 10.14
C ASP A 179 15.47 -9.43 8.93
N ASN A 180 16.61 -9.40 8.24
CA ASN A 180 16.74 -8.70 6.97
C ASN A 180 16.90 -9.69 5.81
N VAL A 181 16.32 -9.37 4.66
CA VAL A 181 16.74 -9.87 3.35
C VAL A 181 17.79 -8.92 2.81
N ASP A 182 19.02 -9.40 2.57
CA ASP A 182 20.16 -8.54 2.21
C ASP A 182 19.91 -7.66 1.00
N ALA A 183 19.31 -8.22 -0.06
CA ALA A 183 18.91 -7.48 -1.23
C ALA A 183 17.65 -8.08 -1.85
N ALA A 184 16.68 -7.24 -2.13
CA ALA A 184 15.45 -7.62 -2.78
C ALA A 184 15.16 -6.74 -4.00
N ARG A 185 14.47 -7.30 -4.99
CA ARG A 185 13.95 -6.59 -6.13
C ARG A 185 12.43 -6.73 -6.15
N ILE A 186 11.76 -5.61 -6.37
CA ILE A 186 10.31 -5.51 -6.51
C ILE A 186 10.05 -4.72 -7.78
N GLN A 187 9.44 -5.34 -8.78
CA GLN A 187 9.11 -4.68 -10.03
C GLN A 187 7.74 -5.12 -10.51
N GLY A 188 7.05 -4.27 -11.24
CA GLY A 188 5.72 -4.59 -11.69
C GLY A 188 5.13 -3.56 -12.63
N LEU A 189 3.91 -3.88 -13.02
CA LEU A 189 3.05 -3.01 -13.81
C LEU A 189 1.71 -2.90 -13.08
N GLU A 190 1.28 -1.67 -12.85
CA GLU A 190 -0.07 -1.32 -12.45
C GLU A 190 -0.79 -0.74 -13.67
N ALA A 191 -1.99 -1.21 -13.94
CA ALA A 191 -2.81 -0.70 -15.04
C ALA A 191 -4.27 -0.64 -14.61
N GLY A 192 -4.98 0.36 -15.10
CA GLY A 192 -6.40 0.49 -14.83
C GLY A 192 -7.13 1.20 -15.95
N PHE A 193 -8.41 0.96 -16.03
CA PHE A 193 -9.30 1.72 -16.90
C PHE A 193 -10.63 2.03 -16.22
N THR A 194 -11.27 3.07 -16.73
CA THR A 194 -12.66 3.38 -16.44
C THR A 194 -13.36 3.62 -17.76
N TRP A 195 -14.50 2.95 -17.96
CA TRP A 195 -15.30 3.07 -19.17
C TRP A 195 -16.77 3.33 -18.82
N ALA A 196 -17.28 4.51 -19.19
CA ALA A 196 -18.71 4.80 -19.23
C ALA A 196 -19.30 4.22 -20.52
N ILE A 197 -19.72 2.94 -20.45
CA ILE A 197 -20.28 2.20 -21.60
C ILE A 197 -21.53 2.89 -22.12
N THR A 198 -22.37 3.33 -21.18
CA THR A 198 -23.51 4.24 -21.40
C THR A 198 -23.56 5.26 -20.26
N PRO A 199 -24.39 6.32 -20.33
CA PRO A 199 -24.59 7.22 -19.19
C PRO A 199 -25.00 6.52 -17.88
N GLN A 200 -25.60 5.34 -17.98
CA GLN A 200 -26.08 4.55 -16.84
C GLN A 200 -25.15 3.41 -16.45
N LEU A 201 -24.34 2.90 -17.38
CA LEU A 201 -23.49 1.71 -17.18
C LEU A 201 -22.03 2.11 -17.24
N SER A 202 -21.30 1.85 -16.16
CA SER A 202 -19.85 2.05 -16.07
C SER A 202 -19.12 0.79 -15.65
N TRP A 203 -17.93 0.60 -16.20
CA TRP A 203 -17.03 -0.48 -15.84
C TRP A 203 -15.64 0.09 -15.50
N SER A 204 -15.07 -0.33 -14.39
CA SER A 204 -13.70 0.01 -14.01
C SER A 204 -12.94 -1.24 -13.59
N THR A 205 -11.66 -1.27 -13.91
CA THR A 205 -10.76 -2.36 -13.51
C THR A 205 -9.41 -1.78 -13.18
N ASP A 206 -8.82 -2.28 -12.09
CA ASP A 206 -7.45 -2.08 -11.70
C ASP A 206 -6.75 -3.43 -11.61
N ALA A 207 -5.56 -3.52 -12.15
CA ALA A 207 -4.74 -4.72 -12.13
C ALA A 207 -3.29 -4.37 -11.80
N THR A 208 -2.66 -5.21 -10.99
CA THR A 208 -1.23 -5.17 -10.68
C THR A 208 -0.62 -6.52 -11.04
N VAL A 209 0.47 -6.52 -11.78
CA VAL A 209 1.33 -7.69 -11.97
C VAL A 209 2.64 -7.42 -11.26
N LEU A 210 3.01 -8.30 -10.33
CA LEU A 210 4.14 -8.13 -9.45
C LEU A 210 5.17 -9.24 -9.62
N HIS A 211 6.43 -8.86 -9.82
CA HIS A 211 7.56 -9.75 -9.81
C HIS A 211 8.52 -9.35 -8.71
N THR A 212 8.68 -10.25 -7.71
CA THR A 212 9.56 -10.03 -6.57
C THR A 212 10.67 -11.06 -6.54
N ARG A 213 11.85 -10.69 -6.08
CA ARG A 213 12.99 -11.58 -5.94
C ARG A 213 13.86 -11.19 -4.76
N ASP A 214 14.11 -12.12 -3.88
CA ASP A 214 15.26 -12.11 -2.99
C ASP A 214 16.50 -12.40 -3.84
N LYS A 215 17.42 -11.44 -3.92
CA LYS A 215 18.60 -11.54 -4.80
C LYS A 215 19.66 -12.49 -4.25
N THR A 216 19.62 -12.78 -2.94
CA THR A 216 20.54 -13.69 -2.27
C THR A 216 20.15 -15.15 -2.54
N THR A 217 18.86 -15.47 -2.38
CA THR A 217 18.35 -16.84 -2.53
C THR A 217 17.80 -17.13 -3.92
N GLY A 218 17.53 -16.09 -4.71
CA GLY A 218 16.86 -16.20 -6.02
C GLY A 218 15.37 -16.52 -5.93
N LYS A 219 14.80 -16.66 -4.73
CA LYS A 219 13.39 -17.00 -4.51
C LYS A 219 12.51 -15.75 -4.56
N ARG A 220 11.21 -15.94 -4.66
CA ARG A 220 10.23 -14.89 -4.51
C ARG A 220 10.15 -14.42 -3.04
N LEU A 221 9.81 -13.15 -2.85
CA LEU A 221 9.50 -12.65 -1.51
C LEU A 221 8.18 -13.27 -1.03
N ASN A 222 8.12 -13.56 0.26
CA ASN A 222 6.92 -14.11 0.89
C ASN A 222 5.76 -13.09 0.89
N ASP A 223 4.56 -13.62 0.89
CA ASP A 223 3.30 -12.88 1.07
C ASP A 223 3.14 -11.71 0.07
N ARG A 224 3.58 -11.95 -1.17
CA ARG A 224 3.44 -11.03 -2.30
C ARG A 224 2.74 -11.74 -3.46
N PRO A 225 1.42 -11.48 -3.67
CA PRO A 225 0.69 -12.05 -4.79
C PRO A 225 1.32 -11.66 -6.14
N THR A 226 1.34 -12.60 -7.09
CA THR A 226 1.86 -12.34 -8.44
C THR A 226 0.99 -11.38 -9.22
N THR A 227 -0.29 -11.36 -8.92
CA THR A 227 -1.30 -10.59 -9.63
C THR A 227 -2.38 -10.18 -8.64
N SER A 228 -2.86 -8.95 -8.77
CA SER A 228 -4.07 -8.49 -8.08
C SER A 228 -4.95 -7.81 -9.10
N VAL A 229 -6.25 -8.13 -9.10
CA VAL A 229 -7.23 -7.48 -9.98
C VAL A 229 -8.46 -7.11 -9.16
N ALA A 230 -8.90 -5.86 -9.28
CA ALA A 230 -10.18 -5.39 -8.78
C ALA A 230 -11.00 -4.85 -9.95
N SER A 231 -12.21 -5.38 -10.13
CA SER A 231 -13.09 -4.98 -11.24
C SER A 231 -14.49 -4.69 -10.72
N HIS A 232 -15.08 -3.61 -11.20
CA HIS A 232 -16.38 -3.12 -10.77
C HIS A 232 -17.24 -2.73 -11.96
N LEU A 233 -18.41 -3.33 -12.04
CA LEU A 233 -19.48 -2.94 -12.96
C LEU A 233 -20.60 -2.27 -12.15
N ALA A 234 -21.01 -1.06 -12.55
CA ALA A 234 -22.08 -0.33 -11.91
C ALA A 234 -23.12 0.10 -12.95
N TRP A 235 -24.37 -0.24 -12.69
CA TRP A 235 -25.51 0.13 -13.53
C TRP A 235 -26.53 0.93 -12.70
N ARG A 236 -26.82 2.16 -13.16
CA ARG A 236 -27.76 3.08 -12.52
C ARG A 236 -28.90 3.40 -13.47
N VAL A 237 -30.11 3.00 -13.09
CA VAL A 237 -31.30 3.21 -13.90
C VAL A 237 -32.53 3.43 -12.99
N ASP A 238 -33.30 4.45 -13.25
CA ASP A 238 -34.58 4.76 -12.57
C ASP A 238 -34.48 4.73 -11.02
N GLY A 239 -33.39 5.28 -10.48
CA GLY A 239 -33.12 5.32 -9.03
C GLY A 239 -32.56 4.02 -8.45
N TRP A 240 -32.41 2.97 -9.24
CA TRP A 240 -31.68 1.75 -8.87
C TRP A 240 -30.18 1.89 -9.13
N ASP A 241 -29.37 1.32 -8.24
CA ASP A 241 -27.91 1.21 -8.35
C ASP A 241 -27.52 -0.26 -8.15
N LEU A 242 -27.20 -0.95 -9.23
CA LEU A 242 -26.73 -2.33 -9.23
C LEU A 242 -25.21 -2.33 -9.36
N ARG A 243 -24.54 -3.14 -8.55
CA ARG A 243 -23.08 -3.27 -8.59
C ARG A 243 -22.68 -4.73 -8.57
N LEU A 244 -21.72 -5.05 -9.43
CA LEU A 244 -21.01 -6.33 -9.43
C LEU A 244 -19.53 -6.03 -9.26
N GLY A 245 -18.89 -6.70 -8.30
CA GLY A 245 -17.47 -6.59 -8.01
C GLY A 245 -16.77 -7.93 -8.12
N LEU A 246 -15.54 -7.90 -8.60
CA LEU A 246 -14.61 -9.02 -8.64
C LEU A 246 -13.30 -8.58 -7.99
N GLN A 247 -12.75 -9.44 -7.11
CA GLN A 247 -11.41 -9.29 -6.55
C GLN A 247 -10.64 -10.59 -6.78
N HIS A 248 -9.56 -10.52 -7.55
CA HIS A 248 -8.66 -11.64 -7.79
C HIS A 248 -7.33 -11.41 -7.10
N THR A 249 -6.88 -12.42 -6.36
CA THR A 249 -5.55 -12.48 -5.76
C THR A 249 -4.81 -13.66 -6.36
N GLY A 250 -3.69 -13.38 -7.01
CA GLY A 250 -2.82 -14.37 -7.63
C GLY A 250 -2.13 -15.26 -6.61
N SER A 251 -1.45 -16.28 -7.09
CA SER A 251 -0.66 -17.16 -6.22
C SER A 251 0.51 -16.40 -5.59
N GLN A 252 0.90 -16.80 -4.39
CA GLN A 252 2.02 -16.23 -3.65
C GLN A 252 2.82 -17.31 -2.93
N GLU A 253 4.07 -17.01 -2.63
CA GLU A 253 4.89 -17.83 -1.72
C GLU A 253 4.65 -17.38 -0.29
N SER A 254 4.65 -18.31 0.65
CA SER A 254 4.56 -18.02 2.09
C SER A 254 5.39 -19.05 2.87
N TYR A 255 6.61 -18.67 3.27
CA TYR A 255 7.53 -19.47 4.08
C TYR A 255 7.70 -20.92 3.59
N GLY A 256 8.01 -21.07 2.29
CA GLY A 256 8.21 -22.37 1.64
C GLY A 256 6.95 -23.06 1.16
N ASN A 257 5.78 -22.46 1.37
CA ASN A 257 4.50 -22.95 0.87
C ASN A 257 4.00 -22.07 -0.27
N LYS A 258 3.48 -22.68 -1.32
CA LYS A 258 2.79 -21.98 -2.38
C LYS A 258 1.31 -21.86 -2.04
N LEU A 259 0.82 -20.64 -1.87
CA LEU A 259 -0.61 -20.37 -1.69
C LEU A 259 -1.27 -20.21 -3.05
N PRO A 260 -2.37 -20.92 -3.32
CA PRO A 260 -3.08 -20.84 -4.59
C PRO A 260 -3.81 -19.51 -4.77
N ALA A 261 -4.01 -19.12 -6.03
CA ALA A 261 -4.83 -17.97 -6.38
C ALA A 261 -6.30 -18.18 -6.00
N TYR A 262 -7.00 -17.07 -5.77
CA TYR A 262 -8.44 -17.09 -5.51
C TYR A 262 -9.15 -15.86 -6.05
N THR A 263 -10.48 -15.96 -6.20
CA THR A 263 -11.32 -14.87 -6.69
C THR A 263 -12.58 -14.76 -5.85
N LEU A 264 -12.89 -13.55 -5.43
CA LEU A 264 -14.12 -13.20 -4.71
C LEU A 264 -15.05 -12.43 -5.64
N TRP A 265 -16.32 -12.73 -5.56
CA TRP A 265 -17.39 -12.03 -6.27
C TRP A 265 -18.35 -11.41 -5.27
N ASN A 266 -18.71 -10.16 -5.50
CA ASN A 266 -19.63 -9.40 -4.67
C ASN A 266 -20.70 -8.76 -5.55
N ALA A 267 -21.93 -8.74 -5.09
CA ALA A 267 -23.01 -8.05 -5.78
C ALA A 267 -23.86 -7.25 -4.80
N SER A 268 -24.40 -6.13 -5.25
CA SER A 268 -25.36 -5.37 -4.46
C SER A 268 -26.36 -4.64 -5.33
N VAL A 269 -27.53 -4.41 -4.77
CA VAL A 269 -28.60 -3.60 -5.34
C VAL A 269 -29.02 -2.54 -4.33
N GLY A 270 -29.10 -1.30 -4.75
CA GLY A 270 -29.55 -0.17 -3.93
C GLY A 270 -30.60 0.65 -4.64
N ARG A 271 -31.39 1.38 -3.87
CA ARG A 271 -32.32 2.36 -4.38
C ARG A 271 -32.40 3.57 -3.48
N VAL A 272 -32.57 4.72 -4.10
CA VAL A 272 -32.79 5.99 -3.41
C VAL A 272 -34.24 6.44 -3.63
N TRP A 273 -34.95 6.66 -2.54
CA TRP A 273 -36.31 7.26 -2.56
C TRP A 273 -36.22 8.70 -2.05
N LYS A 274 -36.71 9.62 -2.82
CA LYS A 274 -36.92 10.99 -2.37
C LYS A 274 -38.21 11.05 -1.54
N LEU A 275 -38.10 11.51 -0.28
CA LEU A 275 -39.23 11.54 0.67
C LEU A 275 -39.92 12.91 0.71
N GLY A 276 -39.32 13.93 0.10
CA GLY A 276 -39.81 15.32 0.06
C GLY A 276 -38.78 16.30 0.64
N GLY A 277 -38.79 17.55 0.17
CA GLY A 277 -37.76 18.53 0.52
C GLY A 277 -36.36 18.03 0.17
N THR A 278 -35.42 18.09 1.14
CA THR A 278 -34.04 17.58 1.02
C THR A 278 -33.90 16.13 1.44
N GLN A 279 -34.97 15.49 1.96
CA GLN A 279 -34.89 14.17 2.56
C GLN A 279 -34.85 13.06 1.52
N SER A 280 -33.97 12.09 1.75
CA SER A 280 -33.91 10.87 0.94
C SER A 280 -33.59 9.63 1.78
N LEU A 281 -34.20 8.51 1.43
CA LEU A 281 -33.91 7.20 1.99
C LEU A 281 -33.13 6.37 0.98
N ASN A 282 -31.91 5.96 1.34
CA ASN A 282 -31.09 5.05 0.55
C ASN A 282 -31.06 3.68 1.22
N VAL A 283 -31.57 2.68 0.55
CA VAL A 283 -31.52 1.27 1.03
C VAL A 283 -30.69 0.47 0.05
N ARG A 284 -29.77 -0.35 0.59
CA ARG A 284 -28.92 -1.25 -0.19
C ARG A 284 -28.87 -2.63 0.45
N ALA A 285 -29.12 -3.65 -0.35
CA ALA A 285 -28.89 -5.04 -0.02
C ALA A 285 -27.72 -5.59 -0.84
N GLY A 286 -26.94 -6.49 -0.28
CA GLY A 286 -25.81 -7.06 -0.99
C GLY A 286 -25.40 -8.43 -0.49
N LEU A 287 -24.63 -9.08 -1.35
CA LEU A 287 -24.06 -10.39 -1.16
C LEU A 287 -22.55 -10.31 -1.38
N GLU A 288 -21.78 -10.55 -0.35
CA GLU A 288 -20.33 -10.62 -0.41
C GLU A 288 -19.87 -12.08 -0.42
N ASN A 289 -18.73 -12.32 -1.09
CA ASN A 289 -18.20 -13.64 -1.31
C ASN A 289 -19.28 -14.62 -1.84
N MET A 290 -19.88 -14.28 -2.97
CA MET A 290 -20.98 -15.03 -3.58
C MET A 290 -20.66 -16.52 -3.77
N GLY A 291 -19.38 -16.83 -4.06
CA GLY A 291 -18.87 -18.20 -4.21
C GLY A 291 -18.72 -18.96 -2.90
N ASN A 292 -18.98 -18.33 -1.74
CA ASN A 292 -18.74 -18.92 -0.42
C ASN A 292 -17.32 -19.49 -0.25
N LEU A 293 -16.35 -18.81 -0.83
CA LEU A 293 -14.94 -19.23 -0.79
C LEU A 293 -14.43 -19.20 0.64
N ARG A 294 -13.76 -20.26 1.06
CA ARG A 294 -13.02 -20.35 2.32
C ARG A 294 -11.57 -20.68 2.02
N LEU A 295 -10.65 -19.82 2.41
CA LEU A 295 -9.23 -19.99 2.08
C LEU A 295 -8.64 -21.25 2.70
N ALA A 296 -9.08 -21.64 3.91
CA ALA A 296 -8.65 -22.87 4.56
C ALA A 296 -8.99 -24.15 3.75
N GLU A 297 -10.06 -24.11 2.95
CA GLU A 297 -10.43 -25.21 2.04
C GLU A 297 -9.53 -25.25 0.80
N LYS A 298 -8.99 -24.10 0.38
CA LYS A 298 -8.02 -24.04 -0.73
C LYS A 298 -6.63 -24.46 -0.32
N SER A 299 -6.20 -24.09 0.88
CA SER A 299 -4.91 -24.49 1.45
C SER A 299 -4.90 -24.21 2.95
N PRO A 300 -4.47 -25.20 3.79
CA PRO A 300 -4.31 -25.00 5.23
C PRO A 300 -3.17 -24.02 5.57
N ASN A 301 -2.36 -23.66 4.59
CA ASN A 301 -1.21 -22.76 4.77
C ASN A 301 -1.58 -21.28 4.71
N PHE A 302 -2.84 -20.90 4.38
CA PHE A 302 -3.27 -19.52 4.52
C PHE A 302 -3.21 -19.10 5.99
N GLY A 303 -2.45 -18.04 6.29
CA GLY A 303 -2.30 -17.48 7.64
C GLY A 303 -3.47 -16.55 8.05
N TYR A 304 -4.41 -16.31 7.15
CA TYR A 304 -5.59 -15.48 7.37
C TYR A 304 -6.85 -16.19 6.86
N ALA A 305 -7.99 -15.84 7.46
CA ALA A 305 -9.28 -16.44 7.12
C ALA A 305 -10.06 -15.49 6.21
N GLU A 306 -10.67 -16.03 5.17
CA GLU A 306 -11.73 -15.36 4.44
C GLU A 306 -13.07 -15.77 5.06
N GLN A 307 -13.88 -14.77 5.38
CA GLN A 307 -15.25 -15.02 5.82
C GLN A 307 -16.04 -15.62 4.65
N GLY A 308 -16.83 -16.65 4.91
CA GLY A 308 -17.74 -17.23 3.92
C GLY A 308 -18.74 -16.19 3.40
N ARG A 309 -19.69 -16.63 2.60
CA ARG A 309 -20.73 -15.77 2.04
C ARG A 309 -21.42 -14.95 3.14
N ARG A 310 -21.57 -13.65 2.89
CA ARG A 310 -22.27 -12.71 3.78
C ARG A 310 -23.37 -11.99 3.03
N VAL A 311 -24.51 -11.81 3.72
CA VAL A 311 -25.60 -10.94 3.26
C VAL A 311 -25.59 -9.68 4.13
N PHE A 312 -25.76 -8.54 3.54
CA PHE A 312 -25.94 -7.28 4.29
C PHE A 312 -27.15 -6.51 3.80
N LEU A 313 -27.73 -5.74 4.70
CA LEU A 313 -28.73 -4.73 4.42
C LEU A 313 -28.33 -3.43 5.12
N SER A 314 -28.36 -2.34 4.40
CA SER A 314 -28.13 -1.00 4.95
C SER A 314 -29.24 -0.05 4.56
N ALA A 315 -29.58 0.84 5.49
CA ALA A 315 -30.51 1.95 5.24
C ALA A 315 -29.89 3.23 5.78
N ARG A 316 -29.90 4.29 4.97
CA ARG A 316 -29.44 5.63 5.34
C ARG A 316 -30.51 6.66 4.99
N LEU A 317 -30.87 7.46 5.98
CA LEU A 317 -31.77 8.59 5.83
C LEU A 317 -30.93 9.87 5.82
N ASP A 318 -31.02 10.62 4.74
CA ASP A 318 -30.41 11.94 4.59
C ASP A 318 -31.50 13.00 4.78
N PHE A 319 -31.18 14.10 5.52
CA PHE A 319 -32.12 15.17 5.92
C PHE A 319 -31.82 16.49 5.19
#